data_3638deb6a011ec7072088d819bd632eb
#
_entry.id   3638deb6a011ec7072088d819bd632eb
#
_cell.length_a   1.000
_cell.length_b   1.000
_cell.length_c   1.000
_cell.angle_alpha   90.00
_cell.angle_beta   90.00
_cell.angle_gamma   90.00
#
_symmetry.space_group_name_H-M   'P 1'
#
loop_
_entity.id
_entity.type
_entity.pdbx_description
1 polymer ?
#
loop_
_entity_poly.entity_id
_entity_poly.type
_entity_poly.pdbx_seq_one_letter_code
_entity_poly.pdbx_strand_id
1 'polypeptide(L)'
;MSKLLPHYKATLRLGIPIAIGQIGVIIMGFADTMMVGRYATEALASASFVNSVFNLISFLIMGYSYGLTPLVSAHCGRGEKHEAGGLLKQALMANGLFTLVLLTIMTVLYFYVDCMGQPPQLLPHIRPYYIVIGTSMLFVALFNAVRQFTDGTSDTATGMWILLTGNALNIIGNVLLIYGVGPFPELGLLGAGLSTLFSRIYMALAIVAVVAFRKRYAAYRTGFNATPLSWRATRFVNTKSLPIGLQMGMESGAFTFSCIMAGWIDAPSLAAFQVMLTIGTLGFLFYYSFGSGMSIRVATFVGLNDWHQVRLATRAGQHILCAMATLSSLTFLILGPTFIHFFTHDPTVVGIAVSLIVPLIIYQFGDAMQICYANALRGTSQVMSMMWIAFVSYIVVNIPAGYFLGFPCHLKTTGIFLAISLGLFTAAPLFYWQFQKVLKKHPAE
;
A
#
# COMPACT_ATOMS: atom_id res chain seq x y z
N MET A 1 18.94 -22.58 14.87
CA MET A 1 18.77 -21.15 15.16
C MET A 1 19.92 -20.26 14.64
N SER A 2 21.19 -20.68 14.67
CA SER A 2 22.33 -19.86 14.21
C SER A 2 22.24 -19.38 12.74
N LYS A 3 21.76 -20.24 11.83
CA LYS A 3 21.64 -19.92 10.39
C LYS A 3 20.56 -18.86 10.05
N LEU A 4 19.54 -18.68 10.88
CA LEU A 4 18.45 -17.73 10.64
C LEU A 4 18.73 -16.33 11.21
N LEU A 5 19.62 -16.20 12.19
CA LEU A 5 19.90 -14.93 12.87
C LEU A 5 20.34 -13.79 11.91
N PRO A 6 21.22 -14.04 10.91
CA PRO A 6 21.57 -13.00 9.93
C PRO A 6 20.37 -12.56 9.08
N HIS A 7 19.43 -13.48 8.78
CA HIS A 7 18.22 -13.16 8.01
C HIS A 7 17.26 -12.32 8.83
N TYR A 8 17.04 -12.63 10.12
CA TYR A 8 16.22 -11.78 10.99
C TYR A 8 16.75 -10.36 11.05
N LYS A 9 18.06 -10.19 11.37
CA LYS A 9 18.69 -8.87 11.44
C LYS A 9 18.55 -8.09 10.13
N ALA A 10 18.78 -8.74 9.00
CA ALA A 10 18.71 -8.09 7.68
C ALA A 10 17.27 -7.70 7.29
N THR A 11 16.28 -8.58 7.55
CA THR A 11 14.86 -8.28 7.28
C THR A 11 14.37 -7.14 8.17
N LEU A 12 14.71 -7.15 9.47
CA LEU A 12 14.36 -6.05 10.39
C LEU A 12 15.03 -4.74 9.98
N ARG A 13 16.31 -4.76 9.60
CA ARG A 13 17.04 -3.57 9.15
C ARG A 13 16.40 -2.91 7.91
N LEU A 14 15.85 -3.70 6.99
CA LEU A 14 15.15 -3.19 5.81
C LEU A 14 13.70 -2.82 6.12
N GLY A 15 13.01 -3.61 6.93
CA GLY A 15 11.59 -3.42 7.23
C GLY A 15 11.30 -2.28 8.19
N ILE A 16 12.16 -2.03 9.20
CA ILE A 16 11.95 -0.96 10.19
C ILE A 16 11.84 0.42 9.53
N PRO A 17 12.74 0.84 8.62
CA PRO A 17 12.56 2.12 7.94
C PRO A 17 11.28 2.20 7.12
N ILE A 18 10.88 1.10 6.46
CA ILE A 18 9.62 1.05 5.70
C ILE A 18 8.45 1.23 6.68
N ALA A 19 8.45 0.55 7.83
CA ALA A 19 7.40 0.67 8.85
C ALA A 19 7.28 2.09 9.41
N ILE A 20 8.39 2.72 9.75
CA ILE A 20 8.42 4.12 10.24
C ILE A 20 7.84 5.06 9.17
N GLY A 21 8.21 4.88 7.90
CA GLY A 21 7.64 5.66 6.80
C GLY A 21 6.13 5.48 6.67
N GLN A 22 5.62 4.25 6.80
CA GLN A 22 4.18 3.96 6.72
C GLN A 22 3.40 4.54 7.91
N ILE A 23 3.95 4.47 9.12
CA ILE A 23 3.37 5.13 10.30
C ILE A 23 3.27 6.65 10.06
N GLY A 24 4.31 7.25 9.48
CA GLY A 24 4.30 8.67 9.11
C GLY A 24 3.15 9.03 8.15
N VAL A 25 2.86 8.17 7.16
CA VAL A 25 1.74 8.38 6.23
C VAL A 25 0.38 8.35 6.94
N ILE A 26 0.20 7.44 7.91
CA ILE A 26 -1.04 7.38 8.71
C ILE A 26 -1.20 8.63 9.57
N ILE A 27 -0.14 9.05 10.26
CA ILE A 27 -0.16 10.27 11.08
C ILE A 27 -0.52 11.48 10.23
N MET A 28 0.05 11.58 9.02
CA MET A 28 -0.28 12.65 8.08
C MET A 28 -1.75 12.61 7.68
N GLY A 29 -2.29 11.45 7.27
CA GLY A 29 -3.69 11.30 6.86
C GLY A 29 -4.66 11.65 8.00
N PHE A 30 -4.31 11.28 9.24
CA PHE A 30 -5.08 11.67 10.44
C PHE A 30 -5.05 13.18 10.66
N ALA A 31 -3.86 13.79 10.57
CA ALA A 31 -3.69 15.24 10.72
C ALA A 31 -4.48 16.00 9.65
N ASP A 32 -4.40 15.59 8.37
CA ASP A 32 -5.17 16.18 7.27
C ASP A 32 -6.68 16.15 7.56
N THR A 33 -7.20 14.98 7.92
CA THR A 33 -8.63 14.78 8.21
C THR A 33 -9.09 15.65 9.39
N MET A 34 -8.30 15.70 10.46
CA MET A 34 -8.59 16.49 11.65
C MET A 34 -8.56 17.99 11.36
N MET A 35 -7.57 18.46 10.59
CA MET A 35 -7.42 19.90 10.27
C MET A 35 -8.52 20.39 9.34
N VAL A 36 -8.83 19.63 8.27
CA VAL A 36 -9.94 19.94 7.37
C VAL A 36 -11.28 19.86 8.08
N GLY A 37 -11.49 18.87 8.96
CA GLY A 37 -12.72 18.71 9.73
C GLY A 37 -12.96 19.83 10.75
N ARG A 38 -11.90 20.39 11.35
CA ARG A 38 -11.99 21.56 12.22
C ARG A 38 -12.29 22.85 11.47
N TYR A 39 -11.94 22.92 10.20
CA TYR A 39 -12.19 24.09 9.36
C TYR A 39 -13.67 24.19 8.96
N ALA A 40 -14.25 23.14 8.34
CA ALA A 40 -15.64 23.08 7.94
C ALA A 40 -16.10 21.64 7.69
N THR A 41 -17.32 21.31 8.08
CA THR A 41 -17.93 19.99 7.84
C THR A 41 -18.08 19.68 6.34
N GLU A 42 -18.46 20.70 5.54
CA GLU A 42 -18.60 20.57 4.08
C GLU A 42 -17.25 20.31 3.40
N ALA A 43 -16.17 20.95 3.89
CA ALA A 43 -14.82 20.72 3.42
C ALA A 43 -14.38 19.27 3.71
N LEU A 44 -14.67 18.74 4.91
CA LEU A 44 -14.38 17.37 5.28
C LEU A 44 -15.15 16.36 4.41
N ALA A 45 -16.44 16.60 4.18
CA ALA A 45 -17.27 15.74 3.32
C ALA A 45 -16.72 15.72 1.89
N SER A 46 -16.38 16.89 1.34
CA SER A 46 -15.80 17.04 0.01
C SER A 46 -14.44 16.35 -0.11
N ALA A 47 -13.54 16.52 0.88
CA ALA A 47 -12.26 15.86 0.94
C ALA A 47 -12.40 14.33 1.01
N SER A 48 -13.30 13.85 1.85
CA SER A 48 -13.54 12.41 2.04
C SER A 48 -14.01 11.74 0.75
N PHE A 49 -14.91 12.39 0.02
CA PHE A 49 -15.36 11.90 -1.28
C PHE A 49 -14.20 11.79 -2.28
N VAL A 50 -13.46 12.88 -2.49
CA VAL A 50 -12.34 12.92 -3.45
C VAL A 50 -11.25 11.92 -3.06
N ASN A 51 -10.87 11.87 -1.78
CA ASN A 51 -9.85 10.94 -1.29
C ASN A 51 -10.28 9.47 -1.47
N SER A 52 -11.56 9.14 -1.29
CA SER A 52 -12.08 7.79 -1.53
C SER A 52 -11.92 7.36 -2.99
N VAL A 53 -12.23 8.27 -3.92
CA VAL A 53 -12.08 8.03 -5.37
C VAL A 53 -10.59 7.85 -5.73
N PHE A 54 -9.70 8.70 -5.21
CA PHE A 54 -8.26 8.62 -5.52
C PHE A 54 -7.53 7.51 -4.75
N ASN A 55 -8.10 6.95 -3.70
CA ASN A 55 -7.47 5.90 -2.91
C ASN A 55 -7.22 4.64 -3.74
N LEU A 56 -8.23 4.18 -4.50
CA LEU A 56 -8.08 3.03 -5.40
C LEU A 56 -6.96 3.25 -6.42
N ILE A 57 -6.90 4.45 -7.01
CA ILE A 57 -5.87 4.82 -7.99
C ILE A 57 -4.49 4.83 -7.35
N SER A 58 -4.39 5.34 -6.11
CA SER A 58 -3.14 5.34 -5.34
C SER A 58 -2.63 3.92 -5.09
N PHE A 59 -3.50 2.98 -4.73
CA PHE A 59 -3.13 1.57 -4.55
C PHE A 59 -2.68 0.91 -5.85
N LEU A 60 -3.33 1.21 -6.98
CA LEU A 60 -2.92 0.72 -8.29
C LEU A 60 -1.53 1.23 -8.69
N ILE A 61 -1.27 2.54 -8.56
CA ILE A 61 0.03 3.16 -8.84
C ILE A 61 1.11 2.58 -7.94
N MET A 62 0.83 2.47 -6.64
CA MET A 62 1.75 1.92 -5.65
C MET A 62 2.07 0.45 -5.96
N GLY A 63 1.05 -0.37 -6.17
CA GLY A 63 1.21 -1.79 -6.52
C GLY A 63 1.98 -2.00 -7.82
N TYR A 64 1.71 -1.18 -8.83
CA TYR A 64 2.45 -1.20 -10.09
C TYR A 64 3.94 -0.90 -9.86
N SER A 65 4.26 0.12 -9.07
CA SER A 65 5.64 0.50 -8.77
C SER A 65 6.42 -0.61 -8.04
N TYR A 66 5.74 -1.43 -7.23
CA TYR A 66 6.37 -2.55 -6.49
C TYR A 66 6.97 -3.64 -7.37
N GLY A 67 6.62 -3.70 -8.65
CA GLY A 67 7.25 -4.61 -9.60
C GLY A 67 8.73 -4.33 -9.86
N LEU A 68 9.18 -3.09 -9.61
CA LEU A 68 10.57 -2.70 -9.84
C LEU A 68 11.55 -3.26 -8.79
N THR A 69 11.16 -3.26 -7.51
CA THR A 69 12.05 -3.65 -6.40
C THR A 69 12.70 -5.02 -6.58
N PRO A 70 11.98 -6.11 -6.86
CA PRO A 70 12.63 -7.42 -7.02
C PRO A 70 13.56 -7.49 -8.24
N LEU A 71 13.24 -6.77 -9.31
CA LEU A 71 14.10 -6.72 -10.49
C LEU A 71 15.42 -6.02 -10.18
N VAL A 72 15.36 -4.87 -9.51
CA VAL A 72 16.57 -4.13 -9.07
C VAL A 72 17.37 -4.95 -8.07
N SER A 73 16.72 -5.57 -7.07
CA SER A 73 17.39 -6.37 -6.04
C SER A 73 18.11 -7.57 -6.63
N ALA A 74 17.55 -8.22 -7.65
CA ALA A 74 18.20 -9.35 -8.34
C ALA A 74 19.46 -8.91 -9.10
N HIS A 75 19.41 -7.75 -9.81
CA HIS A 75 20.60 -7.20 -10.45
C HIS A 75 21.66 -6.76 -9.42
N CYS A 76 21.25 -6.18 -8.31
CA CYS A 76 22.16 -5.84 -7.21
C CYS A 76 22.81 -7.09 -6.61
N GLY A 77 22.08 -8.19 -6.46
CA GLY A 77 22.61 -9.48 -6.02
C GLY A 77 23.75 -9.97 -6.93
N ARG A 78 23.59 -9.85 -8.24
CA ARG A 78 24.63 -10.21 -9.24
C ARG A 78 25.77 -9.19 -9.35
N GLY A 79 25.70 -8.07 -8.64
CA GLY A 79 26.68 -6.97 -8.78
C GLY A 79 26.47 -6.07 -10.02
N GLU A 80 25.42 -6.26 -10.78
CA GLU A 80 25.09 -5.61 -12.05
C GLU A 80 24.44 -4.21 -11.82
N LYS A 81 25.16 -3.32 -11.18
CA LYS A 81 24.64 -1.98 -10.83
C LYS A 81 24.29 -1.14 -12.06
N HIS A 82 25.02 -1.31 -13.14
CA HIS A 82 24.80 -0.61 -14.40
C HIS A 82 23.44 -1.01 -15.01
N GLU A 83 23.14 -2.31 -15.08
CA GLU A 83 21.89 -2.85 -15.58
C GLU A 83 20.69 -2.41 -14.73
N ALA A 84 20.87 -2.43 -13.39
CA ALA A 84 19.86 -1.92 -12.47
C ALA A 84 19.54 -0.44 -12.69
N GLY A 85 20.53 0.37 -13.05
CA GLY A 85 20.35 1.78 -13.44
C GLY A 85 19.58 1.94 -14.75
N GLY A 86 19.89 1.15 -15.76
CA GLY A 86 19.15 1.10 -17.02
C GLY A 86 17.69 0.69 -16.83
N LEU A 87 17.45 -0.26 -15.90
CA LEU A 87 16.12 -0.72 -15.56
C LEU A 87 15.26 0.39 -14.92
N LEU A 88 15.85 1.28 -14.10
CA LEU A 88 15.14 2.44 -13.55
C LEU A 88 14.56 3.33 -14.67
N LYS A 89 15.32 3.56 -15.73
CA LYS A 89 14.87 4.39 -16.88
C LYS A 89 13.64 3.78 -17.55
N GLN A 90 13.66 2.47 -17.79
CA GLN A 90 12.52 1.75 -18.37
C GLN A 90 11.30 1.73 -17.43
N ALA A 91 11.55 1.59 -16.12
CA ALA A 91 10.50 1.60 -15.11
C ALA A 91 9.84 2.97 -14.97
N LEU A 92 10.59 4.07 -15.06
CA LEU A 92 10.01 5.41 -15.07
C LEU A 92 9.10 5.63 -16.27
N MET A 93 9.49 5.17 -17.45
CA MET A 93 8.62 5.21 -18.64
C MET A 93 7.36 4.36 -18.45
N ALA A 94 7.50 3.13 -17.96
CA ALA A 94 6.38 2.23 -17.72
C ALA A 94 5.39 2.78 -16.68
N ASN A 95 5.90 3.29 -15.55
CA ASN A 95 5.08 3.93 -14.51
C ASN A 95 4.40 5.21 -15.03
N GLY A 96 5.12 6.02 -15.80
CA GLY A 96 4.57 7.23 -16.41
C GLY A 96 3.40 6.92 -17.34
N LEU A 97 3.56 5.95 -18.24
CA LEU A 97 2.48 5.52 -19.15
C LEU A 97 1.29 4.95 -18.38
N PHE A 98 1.52 4.09 -17.39
CA PHE A 98 0.45 3.52 -16.57
C PHE A 98 -0.31 4.61 -15.81
N THR A 99 0.41 5.55 -15.20
CA THR A 99 -0.18 6.68 -14.47
C THR A 99 -0.97 7.58 -15.41
N LEU A 100 -0.47 7.83 -16.63
CA LEU A 100 -1.16 8.65 -17.61
C LEU A 100 -2.51 8.01 -18.02
N VAL A 101 -2.55 6.68 -18.20
CA VAL A 101 -3.81 5.95 -18.47
C VAL A 101 -4.78 6.13 -17.30
N LEU A 102 -4.33 5.94 -16.06
CA LEU A 102 -5.19 6.12 -14.88
C LEU A 102 -5.69 7.56 -14.75
N LEU A 103 -4.84 8.56 -14.98
CA LEU A 103 -5.23 9.97 -14.92
C LEU A 103 -6.20 10.34 -16.05
N THR A 104 -6.08 9.72 -17.23
CA THR A 104 -7.07 9.90 -18.30
C THR A 104 -8.43 9.39 -17.85
N ILE A 105 -8.50 8.22 -17.22
CA ILE A 105 -9.75 7.68 -16.64
C ILE A 105 -10.30 8.65 -15.60
N MET A 106 -9.45 9.16 -14.70
CA MET A 106 -9.86 10.12 -13.66
C MET A 106 -10.33 11.44 -14.24
N THR A 107 -9.72 11.91 -15.33
CA THR A 107 -10.17 13.11 -16.05
C THR A 107 -11.54 12.89 -16.67
N VAL A 108 -11.81 11.71 -17.24
CA VAL A 108 -13.16 11.38 -17.71
C VAL A 108 -14.16 11.37 -16.57
N LEU A 109 -13.82 10.74 -15.43
CA LEU A 109 -14.68 10.72 -14.24
C LEU A 109 -14.95 12.12 -13.67
N TYR A 110 -14.01 13.05 -13.80
CA TYR A 110 -14.20 14.44 -13.38
C TYR A 110 -15.41 15.12 -14.07
N PHE A 111 -15.64 14.84 -15.36
CA PHE A 111 -16.79 15.38 -16.06
C PHE A 111 -18.13 14.77 -15.63
N TYR A 112 -18.09 13.60 -14.97
CA TYR A 112 -19.27 12.90 -14.45
C TYR A 112 -19.43 13.05 -12.93
N VAL A 113 -18.64 13.90 -12.27
CA VAL A 113 -18.69 14.11 -10.80
C VAL A 113 -20.10 14.54 -10.35
N ASP A 114 -20.80 15.35 -11.15
CA ASP A 114 -22.15 15.81 -10.85
C ASP A 114 -23.18 14.65 -10.84
N CYS A 115 -22.91 13.58 -11.61
CA CYS A 115 -23.76 12.40 -11.68
C CYS A 115 -23.45 11.36 -10.58
N MET A 116 -22.42 11.59 -9.75
CA MET A 116 -22.01 10.66 -8.69
C MET A 116 -22.83 10.80 -7.39
N GLY A 117 -23.96 11.49 -7.43
CA GLY A 117 -24.92 11.57 -6.30
C GLY A 117 -24.46 12.44 -5.12
N GLN A 118 -23.50 13.33 -5.34
CA GLN A 118 -23.07 14.27 -4.30
C GLN A 118 -24.00 15.46 -4.21
N PRO A 119 -24.25 16.00 -2.99
CA PRO A 119 -25.04 17.22 -2.81
C PRO A 119 -24.47 18.38 -3.67
N PRO A 120 -25.31 19.14 -4.39
CA PRO A 120 -24.84 20.23 -5.26
C PRO A 120 -24.02 21.29 -4.54
N GLN A 121 -24.26 21.49 -3.24
CA GLN A 121 -23.53 22.44 -2.39
C GLN A 121 -22.04 22.07 -2.22
N LEU A 122 -21.67 20.80 -2.33
CA LEU A 122 -20.31 20.33 -2.19
C LEU A 122 -19.48 20.43 -3.49
N LEU A 123 -20.14 20.51 -4.66
CA LEU A 123 -19.48 20.52 -5.96
C LEU A 123 -18.46 21.66 -6.15
N PRO A 124 -18.72 22.90 -5.68
CA PRO A 124 -17.74 23.99 -5.77
C PRO A 124 -16.44 23.70 -4.99
N HIS A 125 -16.51 22.88 -3.95
CA HIS A 125 -15.35 22.45 -3.16
C HIS A 125 -14.69 21.18 -3.73
N ILE A 126 -15.48 20.24 -4.23
CA ILE A 126 -15.01 18.98 -4.80
C ILE A 126 -14.18 19.23 -6.06
N ARG A 127 -14.67 20.02 -7.02
CA ARG A 127 -14.03 20.19 -8.32
C ARG A 127 -12.59 20.73 -8.25
N PRO A 128 -12.29 21.85 -7.58
CA PRO A 128 -10.91 22.33 -7.51
C PRO A 128 -10.01 21.39 -6.72
N TYR A 129 -10.50 20.80 -5.62
CA TYR A 129 -9.76 19.86 -4.83
C TYR A 129 -9.44 18.58 -5.61
N TYR A 130 -10.38 18.08 -6.43
CA TYR A 130 -10.20 16.92 -7.32
C TYR A 130 -9.06 17.14 -8.32
N ILE A 131 -9.01 18.30 -8.95
CA ILE A 131 -7.95 18.66 -9.93
C ILE A 131 -6.58 18.68 -9.24
N VAL A 132 -6.48 19.30 -8.06
CA VAL A 132 -5.23 19.41 -7.31
C VAL A 132 -4.73 18.04 -6.88
N ILE A 133 -5.61 17.19 -6.31
CA ILE A 133 -5.25 15.83 -5.91
C ILE A 133 -4.90 14.99 -7.13
N GLY A 134 -5.67 15.08 -8.23
CA GLY A 134 -5.36 14.39 -9.50
C GLY A 134 -3.99 14.75 -10.04
N THR A 135 -3.65 16.03 -10.10
CA THR A 135 -2.34 16.50 -10.53
C THR A 135 -1.22 15.95 -9.64
N SER A 136 -1.45 15.86 -8.34
CA SER A 136 -0.46 15.35 -7.40
C SER A 136 -0.13 13.87 -7.59
N MET A 137 -1.00 13.08 -8.25
CA MET A 137 -0.75 11.65 -8.53
C MET A 137 0.45 11.42 -9.47
N LEU A 138 0.78 12.37 -10.34
CA LEU A 138 2.00 12.30 -11.15
C LEU A 138 3.25 12.23 -10.27
N PHE A 139 3.31 13.07 -9.23
CA PHE A 139 4.42 13.12 -8.30
C PHE A 139 4.43 11.91 -7.37
N VAL A 140 3.27 11.38 -6.99
CA VAL A 140 3.15 10.10 -6.26
C VAL A 140 3.74 8.96 -7.08
N ALA A 141 3.43 8.88 -8.37
CA ALA A 141 3.96 7.83 -9.25
C ALA A 141 5.49 7.94 -9.41
N LEU A 142 5.99 9.15 -9.64
CA LEU A 142 7.43 9.40 -9.75
C LEU A 142 8.16 9.05 -8.45
N PHE A 143 7.64 9.52 -7.31
CA PHE A 143 8.20 9.20 -6.01
C PHE A 143 8.23 7.68 -5.76
N ASN A 144 7.10 6.98 -5.97
CA ASN A 144 7.03 5.54 -5.74
C ASN A 144 7.97 4.76 -6.67
N ALA A 145 8.06 5.10 -7.96
CA ALA A 145 8.96 4.42 -8.87
C ALA A 145 10.44 4.54 -8.43
N VAL A 146 10.88 5.75 -8.06
CA VAL A 146 12.26 5.96 -7.61
C VAL A 146 12.48 5.37 -6.21
N ARG A 147 11.48 5.43 -5.31
CA ARG A 147 11.54 4.79 -3.99
C ARG A 147 11.71 3.28 -4.12
N GLN A 148 10.94 2.62 -4.99
CA GLN A 148 11.07 1.18 -5.20
C GLN A 148 12.45 0.81 -5.78
N PHE A 149 13.05 1.69 -6.55
CA PHE A 149 14.44 1.52 -6.98
C PHE A 149 15.41 1.62 -5.79
N THR A 150 15.28 2.65 -4.93
CA THR A 150 16.16 2.79 -3.75
C THR A 150 15.99 1.62 -2.79
N ASP A 151 14.76 1.18 -2.55
CA ASP A 151 14.45 0.01 -1.73
C ASP A 151 15.10 -1.27 -2.32
N GLY A 152 15.04 -1.43 -3.66
CA GLY A 152 15.68 -2.51 -4.38
C GLY A 152 17.20 -2.53 -4.27
N THR A 153 17.83 -1.35 -4.10
CA THR A 153 19.27 -1.25 -3.77
C THR A 153 19.59 -1.44 -2.28
N SER A 154 18.61 -1.89 -1.49
CA SER A 154 18.70 -2.03 -0.03
C SER A 154 18.93 -0.69 0.71
N ASP A 155 18.42 0.42 0.17
CA ASP A 155 18.42 1.74 0.80
C ASP A 155 17.01 2.20 1.14
N THR A 156 16.37 1.53 2.07
CA THR A 156 15.01 1.83 2.53
C THR A 156 14.95 3.07 3.43
N ALA A 157 16.07 3.43 4.06
CA ALA A 157 16.17 4.59 4.94
C ALA A 157 16.00 5.92 4.19
N THR A 158 16.50 6.03 2.96
CA THR A 158 16.32 7.22 2.13
C THR A 158 14.85 7.52 1.87
N GLY A 159 14.07 6.52 1.47
CA GLY A 159 12.62 6.66 1.27
C GLY A 159 11.89 7.06 2.55
N MET A 160 12.25 6.46 3.68
CA MET A 160 11.69 6.80 5.00
C MET A 160 11.89 8.28 5.36
N TRP A 161 13.12 8.79 5.29
CA TRP A 161 13.41 10.19 5.66
C TRP A 161 12.70 11.19 4.76
N ILE A 162 12.62 10.91 3.46
CA ILE A 162 11.90 11.77 2.52
C ILE A 162 10.40 11.77 2.81
N LEU A 163 9.82 10.61 3.15
CA LEU A 163 8.41 10.53 3.57
C LEU A 163 8.15 11.35 4.84
N LEU A 164 8.99 11.18 5.87
CA LEU A 164 8.80 11.89 7.13
C LEU A 164 8.92 13.40 6.97
N THR A 165 9.91 13.88 6.21
CA THR A 165 10.06 15.32 5.93
C THR A 165 8.94 15.84 5.05
N GLY A 166 8.50 15.10 4.05
CA GLY A 166 7.35 15.46 3.21
C GLY A 166 6.05 15.54 4.02
N ASN A 167 5.83 14.60 4.95
CA ASN A 167 4.68 14.63 5.84
C ASN A 167 4.72 15.83 6.79
N ALA A 168 5.89 16.17 7.34
CA ALA A 168 6.07 17.36 8.16
C ALA A 168 5.76 18.65 7.37
N LEU A 169 6.26 18.74 6.14
CA LEU A 169 5.95 19.87 5.25
C LEU A 169 4.47 19.96 4.91
N ASN A 170 3.79 18.83 4.73
CA ASN A 170 2.35 18.80 4.50
C ASN A 170 1.58 19.36 5.71
N ILE A 171 1.88 18.91 6.93
CA ILE A 171 1.23 19.39 8.16
C ILE A 171 1.47 20.89 8.34
N ILE A 172 2.70 21.38 8.15
CA ILE A 172 3.01 22.80 8.22
C ILE A 172 2.25 23.57 7.14
N GLY A 173 2.26 23.09 5.90
CA GLY A 173 1.52 23.69 4.80
C GLY A 173 0.01 23.74 5.03
N ASN A 174 -0.58 22.72 5.67
CA ASN A 174 -1.97 22.73 6.07
C ASN A 174 -2.27 23.85 7.07
N VAL A 175 -1.43 24.02 8.09
CA VAL A 175 -1.61 25.13 9.07
C VAL A 175 -1.57 26.48 8.36
N LEU A 176 -0.65 26.66 7.44
CA LEU A 176 -0.47 27.93 6.73
C LEU A 176 -1.60 28.23 5.73
N LEU A 177 -2.01 27.22 4.94
CA LEU A 177 -2.91 27.41 3.79
C LEU A 177 -4.38 27.15 4.09
N ILE A 178 -4.73 26.27 5.07
CA ILE A 178 -6.12 26.06 5.46
C ILE A 178 -6.61 27.26 6.26
N TYR A 179 -5.81 27.71 7.25
CA TYR A 179 -6.22 28.73 8.21
C TYR A 179 -5.71 30.14 7.90
N GLY A 180 -4.89 30.31 6.84
CA GLY A 180 -4.38 31.63 6.46
C GLY A 180 -3.45 32.24 7.51
N VAL A 181 -2.48 31.46 8.02
CA VAL A 181 -1.57 31.97 9.07
C VAL A 181 -0.43 32.77 8.45
N GLY A 182 -0.16 33.95 9.00
CA GLY A 182 0.89 34.86 8.57
C GLY A 182 0.59 35.56 7.23
N PRO A 183 1.49 35.55 6.23
CA PRO A 183 1.28 36.21 4.94
C PRO A 183 0.43 35.40 3.95
N PHE A 184 -0.03 34.21 4.34
CA PHE A 184 -0.75 33.28 3.45
C PHE A 184 -2.26 33.53 3.50
N PRO A 185 -2.96 33.48 2.34
CA PRO A 185 -4.41 33.59 2.32
C PRO A 185 -5.08 32.32 2.92
N GLU A 186 -6.23 32.49 3.52
CA GLU A 186 -7.09 31.41 3.96
C GLU A 186 -7.74 30.74 2.73
N LEU A 187 -7.33 29.53 2.40
CA LEU A 187 -7.79 28.77 1.24
C LEU A 187 -8.68 27.58 1.60
N GLY A 188 -8.85 27.29 2.89
CA GLY A 188 -9.69 26.18 3.36
C GLY A 188 -9.30 24.84 2.75
N LEU A 189 -10.26 24.11 2.16
CA LEU A 189 -10.03 22.81 1.54
C LEU A 189 -9.02 22.86 0.38
N LEU A 190 -9.06 23.91 -0.43
CA LEU A 190 -8.09 24.08 -1.50
C LEU A 190 -6.67 24.21 -0.95
N GLY A 191 -6.51 24.89 0.19
CA GLY A 191 -5.24 24.97 0.92
C GLY A 191 -4.71 23.61 1.33
N ALA A 192 -5.54 22.71 1.83
CA ALA A 192 -5.17 21.33 2.14
C ALA A 192 -4.70 20.56 0.89
N GLY A 193 -5.42 20.72 -0.23
CA GLY A 193 -5.03 20.14 -1.51
C GLY A 193 -3.69 20.63 -2.01
N LEU A 194 -3.45 21.94 -1.98
CA LEU A 194 -2.18 22.55 -2.39
C LEU A 194 -1.03 22.12 -1.48
N SER A 195 -1.23 22.07 -0.17
CA SER A 195 -0.22 21.57 0.78
C SER A 195 0.17 20.12 0.44
N THR A 196 -0.82 19.26 0.15
CA THR A 196 -0.59 17.88 -0.30
C THR A 196 0.16 17.83 -1.63
N LEU A 197 -0.19 18.66 -2.60
CA LEU A 197 0.51 18.74 -3.88
C LEU A 197 1.98 19.17 -3.68
N PHE A 198 2.23 20.23 -2.94
CA PHE A 198 3.61 20.72 -2.69
C PHE A 198 4.46 19.69 -1.94
N SER A 199 3.92 19.01 -0.94
CA SER A 199 4.64 17.95 -0.23
C SER A 199 4.98 16.77 -1.16
N ARG A 200 4.08 16.37 -2.06
CA ARG A 200 4.32 15.31 -3.05
C ARG A 200 5.35 15.73 -4.11
N ILE A 201 5.33 16.99 -4.56
CA ILE A 201 6.38 17.56 -5.43
C ILE A 201 7.73 17.50 -4.72
N TYR A 202 7.79 17.98 -3.47
CA TYR A 202 9.01 17.92 -2.65
C TYR A 202 9.54 16.49 -2.55
N MET A 203 8.69 15.52 -2.18
CA MET A 203 9.10 14.13 -2.05
C MET A 203 9.65 13.55 -3.36
N ALA A 204 8.98 13.82 -4.47
CA ALA A 204 9.42 13.38 -5.79
C ALA A 204 10.76 14.00 -6.21
N LEU A 205 10.91 15.30 -6.02
CA LEU A 205 12.16 15.99 -6.36
C LEU A 205 13.30 15.59 -5.43
N ALA A 206 13.04 15.45 -4.12
CA ALA A 206 14.04 15.05 -3.14
C ALA A 206 14.60 13.65 -3.42
N ILE A 207 13.75 12.67 -3.74
CA ILE A 207 14.23 11.31 -4.01
C ILE A 207 14.98 11.23 -5.33
N VAL A 208 14.55 11.98 -6.36
CA VAL A 208 15.29 12.10 -7.63
C VAL A 208 16.63 12.76 -7.39
N ALA A 209 16.69 13.85 -6.62
CA ALA A 209 17.93 14.54 -6.26
C ALA A 209 18.91 13.63 -5.52
N VAL A 210 18.42 12.80 -4.56
CA VAL A 210 19.27 11.83 -3.86
C VAL A 210 19.89 10.84 -4.85
N VAL A 211 19.11 10.27 -5.76
CA VAL A 211 19.62 9.33 -6.77
C VAL A 211 20.55 10.04 -7.76
N ALA A 212 20.25 11.30 -8.12
CA ALA A 212 21.03 12.08 -9.06
C ALA A 212 22.38 12.55 -8.50
N PHE A 213 22.50 12.86 -7.21
CA PHE A 213 23.70 13.51 -6.68
C PHE A 213 24.50 12.67 -5.69
N ARG A 214 23.90 11.70 -5.00
CA ARG A 214 24.59 10.92 -3.97
C ARG A 214 25.61 9.96 -4.61
N LYS A 215 26.84 9.93 -4.08
CA LYS A 215 27.94 9.10 -4.58
C LYS A 215 27.60 7.60 -4.63
N ARG A 216 26.77 7.10 -3.70
CA ARG A 216 26.31 5.72 -3.65
C ARG A 216 25.65 5.26 -4.95
N TYR A 217 24.95 6.17 -5.66
CA TYR A 217 24.22 5.87 -6.89
C TYR A 217 25.01 6.14 -8.17
N ALA A 218 26.30 6.50 -8.09
CA ALA A 218 27.11 6.85 -9.27
C ALA A 218 27.12 5.74 -10.34
N ALA A 219 27.35 4.48 -9.94
CA ALA A 219 27.36 3.35 -10.88
C ALA A 219 25.98 3.08 -11.52
N TYR A 220 24.89 3.37 -10.81
CA TYR A 220 23.54 3.23 -11.36
C TYR A 220 23.23 4.36 -12.35
N ARG A 221 23.72 5.60 -12.10
CA ARG A 221 23.55 6.74 -13.03
C ARG A 221 24.25 6.52 -14.35
N THR A 222 25.46 5.93 -14.35
CA THR A 222 26.14 5.58 -15.61
C THR A 222 25.29 4.62 -16.43
N GLY A 223 24.69 3.61 -15.79
CA GLY A 223 23.76 2.69 -16.45
C GLY A 223 22.48 3.36 -16.95
N PHE A 224 21.88 4.24 -16.14
CA PHE A 224 20.72 5.02 -16.53
C PHE A 224 20.98 5.89 -17.77
N ASN A 225 22.13 6.56 -17.83
CA ASN A 225 22.48 7.43 -18.95
C ASN A 225 22.85 6.64 -20.22
N ALA A 226 23.59 5.53 -20.06
CA ALA A 226 24.08 4.72 -21.19
C ALA A 226 22.98 3.87 -21.81
N THR A 227 21.94 3.47 -21.07
CA THR A 227 20.89 2.60 -21.60
C THR A 227 19.87 3.41 -22.41
N PRO A 228 19.64 3.08 -23.70
CA PRO A 228 18.60 3.72 -24.49
C PRO A 228 17.21 3.31 -23.99
N LEU A 229 16.21 4.17 -24.21
CA LEU A 229 14.82 3.81 -24.01
C LEU A 229 14.44 2.73 -25.04
N SER A 230 13.89 1.63 -24.54
CA SER A 230 13.48 0.49 -25.36
C SER A 230 12.06 0.06 -25.00
N TRP A 231 11.17 0.09 -25.98
CA TRP A 231 9.79 -0.39 -25.82
C TRP A 231 9.72 -1.85 -25.35
N ARG A 232 10.64 -2.69 -25.84
CA ARG A 232 10.74 -4.10 -25.42
C ARG A 232 11.07 -4.22 -23.93
N ALA A 233 12.03 -3.44 -23.45
CA ALA A 233 12.41 -3.45 -22.02
C ALA A 233 11.31 -2.81 -21.14
N THR A 234 10.67 -1.73 -21.59
CA THR A 234 9.51 -1.12 -20.91
C THR A 234 8.35 -2.13 -20.81
N ARG A 235 8.05 -2.85 -21.90
CA ARG A 235 7.04 -3.91 -21.91
C ARG A 235 7.40 -5.05 -20.94
N PHE A 236 8.67 -5.41 -20.81
CA PHE A 236 9.12 -6.39 -19.83
C PHE A 236 8.84 -5.93 -18.40
N VAL A 237 9.17 -4.68 -18.05
CA VAL A 237 8.82 -4.09 -16.73
C VAL A 237 7.31 -4.12 -16.52
N ASN A 238 6.53 -3.74 -17.53
CA ASN A 238 5.08 -3.74 -17.46
C ASN A 238 4.51 -5.14 -17.18
N THR A 239 5.04 -6.20 -17.81
CA THR A 239 4.60 -7.59 -17.53
C THR A 239 4.89 -8.06 -16.11
N LYS A 240 5.83 -7.41 -15.41
CA LYS A 240 6.16 -7.69 -14.01
C LYS A 240 5.40 -6.79 -13.03
N SER A 241 5.13 -5.56 -13.41
CA SER A 241 4.49 -4.55 -12.55
C SER A 241 2.96 -4.64 -12.57
N LEU A 242 2.35 -4.80 -13.75
CA LEU A 242 0.90 -4.80 -13.91
C LEU A 242 0.19 -5.89 -13.08
N PRO A 243 0.65 -7.15 -13.03
CA PRO A 243 0.01 -8.16 -12.20
C PRO A 243 0.00 -7.83 -10.71
N ILE A 244 1.05 -7.14 -10.20
CA ILE A 244 1.12 -6.71 -8.79
C ILE A 244 0.16 -5.55 -8.54
N GLY A 245 0.09 -4.59 -9.46
CA GLY A 245 -0.88 -3.50 -9.40
C GLY A 245 -2.32 -4.02 -9.37
N LEU A 246 -2.66 -4.95 -10.27
CA LEU A 246 -3.98 -5.57 -10.30
C LEU A 246 -4.27 -6.41 -9.07
N GLN A 247 -3.29 -7.16 -8.54
CA GLN A 247 -3.43 -7.90 -7.29
C GLN A 247 -3.83 -6.96 -6.15
N MET A 248 -3.11 -5.86 -5.95
CA MET A 248 -3.41 -4.88 -4.90
C MET A 248 -4.73 -4.14 -5.13
N GLY A 249 -5.06 -3.86 -6.39
CA GLY A 249 -6.34 -3.25 -6.76
C GLY A 249 -7.54 -4.17 -6.46
N MET A 250 -7.43 -5.47 -6.77
CA MET A 250 -8.48 -6.45 -6.45
C MET A 250 -8.65 -6.66 -4.95
N GLU A 251 -7.55 -6.71 -4.20
CA GLU A 251 -7.56 -6.80 -2.74
C GLU A 251 -8.25 -5.59 -2.11
N SER A 252 -7.81 -4.38 -2.45
CA SER A 252 -8.42 -3.13 -1.97
C SER A 252 -9.87 -2.99 -2.42
N GLY A 253 -10.19 -3.35 -3.65
CA GLY A 253 -11.54 -3.34 -4.19
C GLY A 253 -12.49 -4.27 -3.45
N ALA A 254 -12.02 -5.48 -3.11
CA ALA A 254 -12.82 -6.44 -2.34
C ALA A 254 -13.11 -5.95 -0.91
N PHE A 255 -12.15 -5.31 -0.25
CA PHE A 255 -12.36 -4.70 1.07
C PHE A 255 -13.33 -3.53 0.99
N THR A 256 -13.22 -2.69 -0.03
CA THR A 256 -14.19 -1.61 -0.28
C THR A 256 -15.60 -2.15 -0.53
N PHE A 257 -15.71 -3.21 -1.33
CA PHE A 257 -17.01 -3.84 -1.59
C PHE A 257 -17.62 -4.48 -0.33
N SER A 258 -16.78 -5.11 0.52
CA SER A 258 -17.21 -5.62 1.84
C SER A 258 -17.73 -4.50 2.74
N CYS A 259 -17.10 -3.32 2.69
CA CYS A 259 -17.58 -2.13 3.42
C CYS A 259 -18.94 -1.66 2.88
N ILE A 260 -19.15 -1.65 1.56
CA ILE A 260 -20.44 -1.34 0.94
C ILE A 260 -21.53 -2.34 1.37
N MET A 261 -21.21 -3.64 1.40
CA MET A 261 -22.14 -4.67 1.89
C MET A 261 -22.53 -4.46 3.36
N ALA A 262 -21.59 -4.03 4.21
CA ALA A 262 -21.90 -3.66 5.59
C ALA A 262 -22.88 -2.48 5.66
N GLY A 263 -22.78 -1.52 4.76
CA GLY A 263 -23.72 -0.41 4.61
C GLY A 263 -25.12 -0.82 4.14
N TRP A 264 -25.27 -1.93 3.43
CA TRP A 264 -26.59 -2.47 3.05
C TRP A 264 -27.37 -3.04 4.25
N ILE A 265 -26.72 -3.32 5.37
CA ILE A 265 -27.37 -3.78 6.60
C ILE A 265 -27.99 -2.58 7.32
N ASP A 266 -27.17 -1.66 7.81
CA ASP A 266 -27.54 -0.42 8.45
C ASP A 266 -26.33 0.50 8.66
N ALA A 267 -26.55 1.76 9.06
CA ALA A 267 -25.49 2.72 9.31
C ALA A 267 -24.57 2.36 10.49
N PRO A 268 -25.06 1.86 11.65
CA PRO A 268 -24.20 1.37 12.73
C PRO A 268 -23.27 0.22 12.31
N SER A 269 -23.76 -0.72 11.49
CA SER A 269 -22.96 -1.81 10.95
C SER A 269 -21.81 -1.31 10.07
N LEU A 270 -22.09 -0.35 9.20
CA LEU A 270 -21.06 0.30 8.38
C LEU A 270 -20.01 1.00 9.25
N ALA A 271 -20.45 1.77 10.26
CA ALA A 271 -19.55 2.47 11.16
C ALA A 271 -18.65 1.50 11.95
N ALA A 272 -19.22 0.44 12.53
CA ALA A 272 -18.49 -0.58 13.27
C ALA A 272 -17.47 -1.31 12.35
N PHE A 273 -17.89 -1.67 11.13
CA PHE A 273 -17.03 -2.33 10.14
C PHE A 273 -15.83 -1.44 9.78
N GLN A 274 -16.06 -0.15 9.53
CA GLN A 274 -15.02 0.81 9.20
C GLN A 274 -14.02 1.02 10.35
N VAL A 275 -14.52 1.10 11.60
CA VAL A 275 -13.67 1.19 12.82
C VAL A 275 -12.75 -0.04 12.89
N MET A 276 -13.31 -1.25 12.70
CA MET A 276 -12.54 -2.48 12.82
C MET A 276 -11.52 -2.65 11.69
N LEU A 277 -11.84 -2.24 10.45
CA LEU A 277 -10.86 -2.20 9.37
C LEU A 277 -9.72 -1.22 9.66
N THR A 278 -10.04 -0.06 10.22
CA THR A 278 -9.02 0.94 10.60
C THR A 278 -8.08 0.40 11.67
N ILE A 279 -8.61 -0.27 12.69
CA ILE A 279 -7.80 -0.95 13.72
C ILE A 279 -6.94 -2.05 13.08
N GLY A 280 -7.52 -2.85 12.17
CA GLY A 280 -6.81 -3.91 11.44
C GLY A 280 -5.63 -3.42 10.60
N THR A 281 -5.75 -2.22 10.04
CA THR A 281 -4.68 -1.58 9.25
C THR A 281 -3.38 -1.38 10.04
N LEU A 282 -3.45 -1.23 11.36
CA LEU A 282 -2.25 -1.13 12.22
C LEU A 282 -1.40 -2.42 12.14
N GLY A 283 -2.02 -3.58 12.16
CA GLY A 283 -1.31 -4.87 11.97
C GLY A 283 -0.75 -5.00 10.55
N PHE A 284 -1.57 -4.72 9.54
CA PHE A 284 -1.19 -4.75 8.13
C PHE A 284 0.10 -3.97 7.84
N LEU A 285 0.27 -2.78 8.43
CA LEU A 285 1.46 -1.96 8.22
C LEU A 285 2.77 -2.67 8.58
N PHE A 286 2.77 -3.37 9.71
CA PHE A 286 3.94 -4.12 10.14
C PHE A 286 4.19 -5.31 9.21
N TYR A 287 3.14 -6.09 8.90
CA TYR A 287 3.29 -7.24 8.00
C TYR A 287 3.80 -6.82 6.64
N TYR A 288 3.21 -5.78 6.08
CA TYR A 288 3.61 -5.24 4.79
C TYR A 288 5.06 -4.76 4.78
N SER A 289 5.48 -4.04 5.82
CA SER A 289 6.82 -3.46 5.91
C SER A 289 7.90 -4.54 6.02
N PHE A 290 7.70 -5.52 6.88
CA PHE A 290 8.66 -6.61 7.05
C PHE A 290 8.58 -7.61 5.89
N GLY A 291 7.40 -7.83 5.30
CA GLY A 291 7.22 -8.59 4.07
C GLY A 291 7.99 -7.97 2.89
N SER A 292 7.94 -6.66 2.73
CA SER A 292 8.72 -5.94 1.71
C SER A 292 10.22 -6.08 1.94
N GLY A 293 10.70 -5.95 3.19
CA GLY A 293 12.10 -6.18 3.55
C GLY A 293 12.56 -7.61 3.23
N MET A 294 11.70 -8.61 3.48
CA MET A 294 11.95 -10.00 3.10
C MET A 294 11.99 -10.16 1.57
N SER A 295 11.08 -9.53 0.83
CA SER A 295 11.04 -9.59 -0.64
C SER A 295 12.33 -9.11 -1.29
N ILE A 296 12.92 -8.01 -0.79
CA ILE A 296 14.21 -7.49 -1.22
C ILE A 296 15.31 -8.54 -1.04
N ARG A 297 15.34 -9.20 0.13
CA ARG A 297 16.31 -10.25 0.43
C ARG A 297 16.14 -11.47 -0.48
N VAL A 298 14.91 -11.95 -0.63
CA VAL A 298 14.57 -13.06 -1.52
C VAL A 298 15.04 -12.76 -2.94
N ALA A 299 14.73 -11.58 -3.47
CA ALA A 299 15.13 -11.19 -4.81
C ALA A 299 16.66 -11.08 -4.98
N THR A 300 17.37 -10.60 -3.97
CA THR A 300 18.84 -10.57 -3.98
C THR A 300 19.42 -11.99 -4.12
N PHE A 301 18.91 -12.95 -3.34
CA PHE A 301 19.38 -14.34 -3.40
C PHE A 301 18.93 -15.06 -4.68
N VAL A 302 17.78 -14.73 -5.22
CA VAL A 302 17.37 -15.19 -6.56
C VAL A 302 18.36 -14.67 -7.62
N GLY A 303 18.81 -13.42 -7.50
CA GLY A 303 19.86 -12.89 -8.37
C GLY A 303 21.17 -13.66 -8.28
N LEU A 304 21.57 -14.10 -7.09
CA LEU A 304 22.75 -14.93 -6.83
C LEU A 304 22.56 -16.41 -7.21
N ASN A 305 21.36 -16.81 -7.60
CA ASN A 305 20.95 -18.22 -7.80
C ASN A 305 21.11 -19.11 -6.55
N ASP A 306 21.13 -18.49 -5.35
CA ASP A 306 21.25 -19.19 -4.05
C ASP A 306 19.86 -19.49 -3.47
N TRP A 307 19.26 -20.59 -3.91
CA TRP A 307 17.93 -21.02 -3.52
C TRP A 307 17.85 -21.53 -2.07
N HIS A 308 19.01 -21.93 -1.50
CA HIS A 308 19.07 -22.26 -0.07
C HIS A 308 18.82 -21.02 0.79
N GLN A 309 19.48 -19.90 0.46
CA GLN A 309 19.27 -18.62 1.15
C GLN A 309 17.87 -18.02 0.90
N VAL A 310 17.28 -18.25 -0.28
CA VAL A 310 15.88 -17.89 -0.55
C VAL A 310 14.95 -18.54 0.46
N ARG A 311 15.12 -19.86 0.71
CA ARG A 311 14.32 -20.60 1.70
C ARG A 311 14.53 -20.06 3.13
N LEU A 312 15.79 -19.80 3.52
CA LEU A 312 16.11 -19.27 4.85
C LEU A 312 15.56 -17.86 5.06
N ALA A 313 15.70 -16.99 4.05
CA ALA A 313 15.15 -15.63 4.12
C ALA A 313 13.63 -15.63 4.24
N THR A 314 12.94 -16.50 3.47
CA THR A 314 11.48 -16.64 3.56
C THR A 314 11.02 -17.19 4.91
N ARG A 315 11.70 -18.21 5.45
CA ARG A 315 11.40 -18.75 6.79
C ARG A 315 11.61 -17.71 7.88
N ALA A 316 12.68 -16.95 7.81
CA ALA A 316 12.92 -15.86 8.77
C ALA A 316 11.84 -14.78 8.69
N GLY A 317 11.44 -14.38 7.48
CA GLY A 317 10.32 -13.46 7.26
C GLY A 317 9.01 -14.01 7.83
N GLN A 318 8.68 -15.28 7.57
CA GLN A 318 7.51 -15.94 8.11
C GLN A 318 7.46 -15.91 9.63
N HIS A 319 8.57 -16.20 10.31
CA HIS A 319 8.64 -16.13 11.77
C HIS A 319 8.41 -14.70 12.29
N ILE A 320 8.99 -13.69 11.63
CA ILE A 320 8.76 -12.28 11.99
C ILE A 320 7.29 -11.92 11.82
N LEU A 321 6.67 -12.24 10.68
CA LEU A 321 5.28 -11.91 10.42
C LEU A 321 4.32 -12.64 11.36
N CYS A 322 4.57 -13.92 11.66
CA CYS A 322 3.82 -14.66 12.67
C CYS A 322 3.93 -14.02 14.06
N ALA A 323 5.14 -13.63 14.48
CA ALA A 323 5.34 -12.96 15.75
C ALA A 323 4.59 -11.62 15.82
N MET A 324 4.60 -10.84 14.71
CA MET A 324 3.83 -9.60 14.62
C MET A 324 2.32 -9.86 14.64
N ALA A 325 1.84 -10.89 13.94
CA ALA A 325 0.43 -11.28 13.97
C ALA A 325 -0.03 -11.70 15.37
N THR A 326 0.80 -12.45 16.08
CA THR A 326 0.54 -12.83 17.48
C THR A 326 0.51 -11.59 18.38
N LEU A 327 1.48 -10.69 18.23
CA LEU A 327 1.55 -9.46 19.01
C LEU A 327 0.34 -8.56 18.75
N SER A 328 -0.02 -8.30 17.49
CA SER A 328 -1.18 -7.48 17.14
C SER A 328 -2.48 -8.13 17.61
N SER A 329 -2.64 -9.45 17.47
CA SER A 329 -3.81 -10.20 17.95
C SER A 329 -3.97 -10.11 19.47
N LEU A 330 -2.87 -10.26 20.23
CA LEU A 330 -2.89 -10.07 21.68
C LEU A 330 -3.24 -8.63 22.06
N THR A 331 -2.69 -7.66 21.34
CA THR A 331 -3.01 -6.25 21.55
C THR A 331 -4.49 -5.98 21.29
N PHE A 332 -5.07 -6.50 20.21
CA PHE A 332 -6.49 -6.32 19.90
C PHE A 332 -7.41 -7.10 20.85
N LEU A 333 -6.98 -8.24 21.35
CA LEU A 333 -7.73 -8.98 22.37
C LEU A 333 -7.81 -8.21 23.70
N ILE A 334 -6.69 -7.63 24.14
CA ILE A 334 -6.60 -6.94 25.45
C ILE A 334 -7.13 -5.50 25.34
N LEU A 335 -6.72 -4.76 24.34
CA LEU A 335 -7.01 -3.33 24.16
C LEU A 335 -8.11 -3.03 23.13
N GLY A 336 -8.69 -4.05 22.50
CA GLY A 336 -9.71 -3.87 21.45
C GLY A 336 -10.87 -2.98 21.86
N PRO A 337 -11.53 -3.23 23.03
CA PRO A 337 -12.58 -2.34 23.50
C PRO A 337 -12.12 -0.88 23.70
N THR A 338 -10.91 -0.68 24.22
CA THR A 338 -10.32 0.67 24.40
C THR A 338 -10.11 1.35 23.06
N PHE A 339 -9.59 0.63 22.05
CA PHE A 339 -9.42 1.19 20.71
C PHE A 339 -10.78 1.55 20.08
N ILE A 340 -11.81 0.72 20.24
CA ILE A 340 -13.15 1.01 19.74
C ILE A 340 -13.70 2.29 20.38
N HIS A 341 -13.57 2.45 21.69
CA HIS A 341 -14.03 3.65 22.40
C HIS A 341 -13.26 4.92 22.01
N PHE A 342 -12.04 4.79 21.48
CA PHE A 342 -11.32 5.94 20.94
C PHE A 342 -11.98 6.50 19.66
N PHE A 343 -12.69 5.66 18.89
CA PHE A 343 -13.36 6.08 17.67
C PHE A 343 -14.82 6.46 17.87
N THR A 344 -15.53 5.78 18.79
CA THR A 344 -16.97 5.99 19.00
C THR A 344 -17.41 5.65 20.42
N HIS A 345 -18.42 6.39 20.90
CA HIS A 345 -19.10 6.12 22.16
C HIS A 345 -20.56 5.65 21.97
N ASP A 346 -21.03 5.50 20.70
CA ASP A 346 -22.36 4.97 20.42
C ASP A 346 -22.46 3.50 20.87
N PRO A 347 -23.37 3.17 21.83
CA PRO A 347 -23.46 1.82 22.35
C PRO A 347 -23.75 0.76 21.28
N THR A 348 -24.53 1.11 20.24
CA THR A 348 -24.90 0.20 19.16
C THR A 348 -23.67 -0.14 18.31
N VAL A 349 -22.91 0.89 17.91
CA VAL A 349 -21.67 0.72 17.11
C VAL A 349 -20.62 -0.03 17.92
N VAL A 350 -20.44 0.31 19.20
CA VAL A 350 -19.51 -0.37 20.12
C VAL A 350 -19.89 -1.85 20.26
N GLY A 351 -21.18 -2.17 20.46
CA GLY A 351 -21.64 -3.55 20.59
C GLY A 351 -21.33 -4.40 19.35
N ILE A 352 -21.56 -3.86 18.14
CA ILE A 352 -21.24 -4.54 16.88
C ILE A 352 -19.70 -4.66 16.75
N ALA A 353 -18.93 -3.59 16.98
CA ALA A 353 -17.48 -3.60 16.83
C ALA A 353 -16.80 -4.60 17.79
N VAL A 354 -17.27 -4.73 19.04
CA VAL A 354 -16.78 -5.72 20.01
C VAL A 354 -17.00 -7.14 19.48
N SER A 355 -18.14 -7.43 18.84
CA SER A 355 -18.41 -8.74 18.24
C SER A 355 -17.44 -9.08 17.08
N LEU A 356 -16.80 -8.08 16.47
CA LEU A 356 -15.84 -8.24 15.38
C LEU A 356 -14.39 -8.43 15.87
N ILE A 357 -14.10 -8.36 17.17
CA ILE A 357 -12.72 -8.54 17.69
C ILE A 357 -12.19 -9.94 17.35
N VAL A 358 -12.99 -11.00 17.54
CA VAL A 358 -12.57 -12.36 17.20
C VAL A 358 -12.38 -12.54 15.69
N PRO A 359 -13.31 -12.14 14.81
CA PRO A 359 -13.07 -12.08 13.37
C PRO A 359 -11.80 -11.31 12.97
N LEU A 360 -11.51 -10.18 13.63
CA LEU A 360 -10.29 -9.39 13.40
C LEU A 360 -9.02 -10.17 13.77
N ILE A 361 -9.03 -10.92 14.88
CA ILE A 361 -7.89 -11.75 15.27
C ILE A 361 -7.64 -12.84 14.21
N ILE A 362 -8.70 -13.50 13.74
CA ILE A 362 -8.60 -14.51 12.67
C ILE A 362 -8.03 -13.87 11.40
N TYR A 363 -8.55 -12.71 11.03
CA TYR A 363 -8.06 -11.91 9.90
C TYR A 363 -6.55 -11.66 9.97
N GLN A 364 -6.00 -11.27 11.15
CA GLN A 364 -4.58 -10.92 11.30
C GLN A 364 -3.64 -12.07 10.89
N PHE A 365 -3.96 -13.31 11.27
CA PHE A 365 -3.15 -14.47 10.89
C PHE A 365 -3.24 -14.78 9.40
N GLY A 366 -4.44 -14.69 8.83
CA GLY A 366 -4.65 -14.85 7.38
C GLY A 366 -3.86 -13.82 6.58
N ASP A 367 -3.92 -12.56 7.00
CA ASP A 367 -3.24 -11.43 6.37
C ASP A 367 -1.71 -11.56 6.45
N ALA A 368 -1.16 -11.86 7.62
CA ALA A 368 0.28 -12.06 7.81
C ALA A 368 0.82 -13.20 6.92
N MET A 369 0.10 -14.32 6.82
CA MET A 369 0.50 -15.46 5.99
C MET A 369 0.40 -15.14 4.49
N GLN A 370 -0.68 -14.51 4.07
CA GLN A 370 -0.89 -14.05 2.71
C GLN A 370 0.23 -13.09 2.30
N ILE A 371 0.51 -12.05 3.11
CA ILE A 371 1.58 -11.06 2.85
C ILE A 371 2.95 -11.75 2.78
N CYS A 372 3.23 -12.72 3.65
CA CYS A 372 4.49 -13.46 3.65
C CYS A 372 4.75 -14.09 2.28
N TYR A 373 3.84 -14.95 1.83
CA TYR A 373 4.06 -15.71 0.60
C TYR A 373 3.84 -14.89 -0.67
N ALA A 374 2.98 -13.87 -0.65
CA ALA A 374 2.88 -12.90 -1.73
C ALA A 374 4.20 -12.15 -1.94
N ASN A 375 4.85 -11.68 -0.85
CA ASN A 375 6.14 -11.01 -0.93
C ASN A 375 7.29 -11.96 -1.30
N ALA A 376 7.26 -13.22 -0.86
CA ALA A 376 8.21 -14.23 -1.30
C ALA A 376 8.10 -14.48 -2.82
N LEU A 377 6.89 -14.66 -3.36
CA LEU A 377 6.65 -14.79 -4.80
C LEU A 377 7.05 -13.53 -5.58
N ARG A 378 6.76 -12.35 -5.04
CA ARG A 378 7.21 -11.08 -5.62
C ARG A 378 8.74 -11.06 -5.72
N GLY A 379 9.46 -11.48 -4.67
CA GLY A 379 10.91 -11.60 -4.66
C GLY A 379 11.46 -12.55 -5.73
N THR A 380 10.72 -13.60 -6.10
CA THR A 380 11.09 -14.50 -7.20
C THR A 380 10.66 -14.00 -8.58
N SER A 381 10.02 -12.83 -8.67
CA SER A 381 9.45 -12.25 -9.91
C SER A 381 8.40 -13.13 -10.61
N GLN A 382 7.78 -14.10 -9.89
CA GLN A 382 6.70 -14.96 -10.39
C GLN A 382 5.34 -14.32 -10.13
N VAL A 383 5.12 -13.15 -10.72
CA VAL A 383 4.02 -12.23 -10.36
C VAL A 383 2.68 -12.53 -11.05
N MET A 384 2.71 -13.22 -12.21
CA MET A 384 1.46 -13.51 -12.95
C MET A 384 0.50 -14.41 -12.14
N SER A 385 1.05 -15.40 -11.44
CA SER A 385 0.24 -16.26 -10.55
C SER A 385 -0.38 -15.48 -9.39
N MET A 386 0.28 -14.41 -8.93
CA MET A 386 -0.24 -13.57 -7.82
C MET A 386 -1.56 -12.90 -8.21
N MET A 387 -1.65 -12.38 -9.44
CA MET A 387 -2.87 -11.77 -9.95
C MET A 387 -4.04 -12.76 -9.99
N TRP A 388 -3.81 -14.00 -10.50
CA TRP A 388 -4.85 -15.01 -10.59
C TRP A 388 -5.28 -15.53 -9.21
N ILE A 389 -4.34 -15.70 -8.28
CA ILE A 389 -4.64 -16.08 -6.90
C ILE A 389 -5.47 -14.98 -6.22
N ALA A 390 -5.11 -13.71 -6.42
CA ALA A 390 -5.89 -12.59 -5.90
C ALA A 390 -7.31 -12.54 -6.49
N PHE A 391 -7.45 -12.76 -7.79
CA PHE A 391 -8.76 -12.82 -8.43
C PHE A 391 -9.64 -13.90 -7.80
N VAL A 392 -9.12 -15.11 -7.67
CA VAL A 392 -9.87 -16.22 -7.05
C VAL A 392 -10.21 -15.89 -5.60
N SER A 393 -9.25 -15.46 -4.80
CA SER A 393 -9.41 -15.28 -3.35
C SER A 393 -10.31 -14.08 -3.01
N TYR A 394 -10.15 -12.97 -3.72
CA TYR A 394 -10.84 -11.73 -3.37
C TYR A 394 -12.14 -11.52 -4.15
N ILE A 395 -12.17 -11.87 -5.44
CA ILE A 395 -13.36 -11.65 -6.27
C ILE A 395 -14.29 -12.88 -6.23
N VAL A 396 -13.73 -14.09 -6.40
CA VAL A 396 -14.56 -15.32 -6.50
C VAL A 396 -14.95 -15.86 -5.12
N VAL A 397 -14.08 -15.74 -4.10
CA VAL A 397 -14.35 -16.29 -2.76
C VAL A 397 -14.88 -15.22 -1.81
N ASN A 398 -14.12 -14.13 -1.57
CA ASN A 398 -14.47 -13.14 -0.55
C ASN A 398 -15.82 -12.48 -0.82
N ILE A 399 -16.06 -11.94 -2.03
CA ILE A 399 -17.27 -11.17 -2.32
C ILE A 399 -18.52 -12.04 -2.22
N PRO A 400 -18.61 -13.23 -2.88
CA PRO A 400 -19.78 -14.10 -2.73
C PRO A 400 -19.97 -14.66 -1.31
N ALA A 401 -18.87 -15.00 -0.62
CA ALA A 401 -18.94 -15.45 0.77
C ALA A 401 -19.45 -14.33 1.69
N GLY A 402 -19.01 -13.07 1.47
CA GLY A 402 -19.48 -11.90 2.22
C GLY A 402 -20.99 -11.71 2.09
N TYR A 403 -21.49 -11.80 0.85
CA TYR A 403 -22.92 -11.75 0.61
C TYR A 403 -23.65 -12.92 1.30
N PHE A 404 -23.18 -14.16 1.08
CA PHE A 404 -23.85 -15.36 1.61
C PHE A 404 -23.87 -15.41 3.14
N LEU A 405 -22.72 -15.16 3.78
CA LEU A 405 -22.61 -15.17 5.24
C LEU A 405 -23.33 -13.98 5.88
N GLY A 406 -23.26 -12.80 5.23
CA GLY A 406 -23.88 -11.58 5.76
C GLY A 406 -25.40 -11.61 5.73
N PHE A 407 -26.01 -12.08 4.63
CA PHE A 407 -27.46 -11.98 4.39
C PHE A 407 -28.18 -13.33 4.52
N PRO A 408 -27.99 -14.35 3.68
CA PRO A 408 -28.70 -15.63 3.83
C PRO A 408 -28.44 -16.35 5.15
N CYS A 409 -27.19 -16.32 5.66
CA CYS A 409 -26.83 -16.93 6.93
C CYS A 409 -27.15 -16.06 8.14
N HIS A 410 -27.67 -14.85 7.96
CA HIS A 410 -28.04 -13.90 9.02
C HIS A 410 -26.91 -13.52 10.00
N LEU A 411 -25.62 -13.72 9.61
CA LEU A 411 -24.47 -13.34 10.43
C LEU A 411 -24.17 -11.83 10.36
N LYS A 412 -24.89 -11.09 9.51
CA LYS A 412 -24.76 -9.64 9.35
C LYS A 412 -23.29 -9.21 9.16
N THR A 413 -22.87 -8.15 9.87
CA THR A 413 -21.53 -7.57 9.79
C THR A 413 -20.42 -8.56 10.12
N THR A 414 -20.65 -9.48 11.07
CA THR A 414 -19.70 -10.54 11.44
C THR A 414 -19.45 -11.50 10.27
N GLY A 415 -20.52 -11.88 9.55
CA GLY A 415 -20.40 -12.73 8.36
C GLY A 415 -19.58 -12.08 7.25
N ILE A 416 -19.80 -10.79 6.98
CA ILE A 416 -19.03 -10.05 5.98
C ILE A 416 -17.56 -9.96 6.38
N PHE A 417 -17.26 -9.72 7.66
CA PHE A 417 -15.87 -9.65 8.15
C PHE A 417 -15.16 -11.01 8.10
N LEU A 418 -15.87 -12.09 8.46
CA LEU A 418 -15.35 -13.47 8.33
C LEU A 418 -15.07 -13.85 6.88
N ALA A 419 -15.84 -13.34 5.92
CA ALA A 419 -15.60 -13.58 4.50
C ALA A 419 -14.27 -12.97 4.02
N ILE A 420 -13.87 -11.79 4.55
CA ILE A 420 -12.54 -11.24 4.29
C ILE A 420 -11.47 -12.23 4.79
N SER A 421 -11.62 -12.73 6.02
CA SER A 421 -10.71 -13.73 6.57
C SER A 421 -10.67 -15.00 5.68
N LEU A 422 -11.81 -15.47 5.18
CA LEU A 422 -11.89 -16.62 4.27
C LEU A 422 -11.12 -16.35 2.97
N GLY A 423 -11.25 -15.15 2.39
CA GLY A 423 -10.47 -14.74 1.23
C GLY A 423 -8.96 -14.79 1.48
N LEU A 424 -8.50 -14.28 2.62
CA LEU A 424 -7.08 -14.29 3.02
C LEU A 424 -6.58 -15.72 3.28
N PHE A 425 -7.37 -16.56 3.96
CA PHE A 425 -7.05 -17.98 4.19
C PHE A 425 -7.14 -18.82 2.92
N THR A 426 -7.79 -18.34 1.87
CA THR A 426 -7.73 -18.93 0.53
C THR A 426 -6.47 -18.49 -0.20
N ALA A 427 -6.10 -17.21 -0.12
CA ALA A 427 -4.92 -16.66 -0.76
C ALA A 427 -3.62 -17.25 -0.20
N ALA A 428 -3.49 -17.33 1.13
CA ALA A 428 -2.25 -17.74 1.79
C ALA A 428 -1.76 -19.14 1.37
N PRO A 429 -2.56 -20.23 1.41
CA PRO A 429 -2.13 -21.54 0.95
C PRO A 429 -1.89 -21.60 -0.56
N LEU A 430 -2.63 -20.85 -1.37
CA LEU A 430 -2.39 -20.79 -2.82
C LEU A 430 -1.06 -20.10 -3.13
N PHE A 431 -0.72 -19.00 -2.46
CA PHE A 431 0.60 -18.37 -2.57
C PHE A 431 1.71 -19.28 -2.06
N TYR A 432 1.51 -19.96 -0.92
CA TYR A 432 2.46 -20.93 -0.40
C TYR A 432 2.72 -22.06 -1.40
N TRP A 433 1.66 -22.67 -1.92
CA TRP A 433 1.77 -23.76 -2.90
C TRP A 433 2.49 -23.31 -4.17
N GLN A 434 2.17 -22.12 -4.68
CA GLN A 434 2.86 -21.56 -5.84
C GLN A 434 4.34 -21.29 -5.54
N PHE A 435 4.65 -20.78 -4.35
CA PHE A 435 6.03 -20.58 -3.93
C PHE A 435 6.79 -21.90 -3.82
N GLN A 436 6.17 -22.95 -3.28
CA GLN A 436 6.77 -24.29 -3.24
C GLN A 436 7.02 -24.88 -4.63
N LYS A 437 6.13 -24.60 -5.60
CA LYS A 437 6.36 -24.98 -7.01
C LYS A 437 7.61 -24.30 -7.58
N VAL A 438 7.81 -23.04 -7.27
CA VAL A 438 9.01 -22.29 -7.69
C VAL A 438 10.27 -22.91 -7.07
N LEU A 439 10.24 -23.22 -5.77
CA LEU A 439 11.36 -23.83 -5.05
C LEU A 439 11.70 -25.25 -5.55
N LYS A 440 10.70 -26.04 -5.98
CA LYS A 440 10.90 -27.37 -6.56
C LYS A 440 11.60 -27.35 -7.93
N LYS A 441 11.41 -26.28 -8.69
CA LYS A 441 12.10 -26.08 -9.98
C LYS A 441 13.58 -25.74 -9.81
N HIS A 442 13.97 -25.34 -8.61
CA HIS A 442 15.32 -24.94 -8.24
C HIS A 442 15.70 -25.66 -6.94
N PRO A 443 16.06 -26.96 -7.01
CA PRO A 443 16.51 -27.69 -5.84
C PRO A 443 17.73 -26.97 -5.24
N ALA A 444 17.81 -26.94 -3.90
CA ALA A 444 19.01 -26.47 -3.23
C ALA A 444 20.06 -27.59 -3.39
N GLU A 445 21.15 -27.29 -4.06
CA GLU A 445 22.35 -28.11 -4.03
C GLU A 445 22.92 -28.20 -2.62
#